data_c92e9211354042bd591b8bbefae1afbe
#
_entry.id   c92e9211354042bd591b8bbefae1afbe
#
_cell.length_a   1.000
_cell.length_b   1.000
_cell.length_c   1.000
_cell.angle_alpha   90.00
_cell.angle_beta   90.00
_cell.angle_gamma   90.00
#
_symmetry.space_group_name_H-M   'P 1'
#
loop_
_entity.id
_entity.type
_entity.pdbx_description
1 polymer ?
#
loop_
_entity_poly.entity_id
_entity_poly.type
_entity_poly.pdbx_seq_one_letter_code
_entity_poly.pdbx_strand_id
1 'polypeptide(L)'
;MTSSDFKQAIAEGTEKLYRTDSRQCPDCSGYGKVRKTKKDGTPFSKESRCGTCDGAGYLFKATDKRAGFCFVPPSPKWASANGFTTNKVNLQVLESTAKNKKLVKAQEFLSKVRRLSAVDTYLSSFVEGISTHMKPDEMLHVRLLQHRTSTGRLSGADPNMQNMPRGGTFPVKKVFISRWNSSAFGMKGYILEADFAQLEFRAAAYLSQDKVAMEEVSTGFDVHAYTARIISDAGQPTSRQEAKAHTFAPLYGASGFGRTKAEASYYEHFTQKYSGIAAVSYTHLRA
;
A
#
# COMPACT_ATOMS: atom_id res chain seq x y z
N MET A 1 14.85 21.82 0.94
CA MET A 1 13.85 21.32 -0.03
C MET A 1 12.79 20.56 0.75
N THR A 2 11.59 21.07 0.79
CA THR A 2 10.47 20.40 1.48
C THR A 2 9.91 19.28 0.60
N SER A 3 9.15 18.33 1.20
CA SER A 3 8.43 17.29 0.44
C SER A 3 7.49 17.91 -0.61
N SER A 4 6.94 19.08 -0.33
CA SER A 4 6.09 19.84 -1.25
C SER A 4 6.88 20.34 -2.46
N ASP A 5 8.06 20.95 -2.23
CA ASP A 5 8.92 21.45 -3.32
C ASP A 5 9.37 20.33 -4.25
N PHE A 6 9.59 19.15 -3.70
CA PHE A 6 10.00 17.98 -4.46
C PHE A 6 8.87 17.41 -5.31
N LYS A 7 7.64 17.32 -4.74
CA LYS A 7 6.43 16.94 -5.48
C LYS A 7 6.15 17.93 -6.61
N GLN A 8 6.35 19.23 -6.33
CA GLN A 8 6.20 20.29 -7.31
C GLN A 8 7.27 20.20 -8.41
N ALA A 9 8.53 19.94 -8.07
CA ALA A 9 9.60 19.75 -9.05
C ALA A 9 9.38 18.53 -9.96
N ILE A 10 8.82 17.43 -9.42
CA ILE A 10 8.41 16.28 -10.23
C ILE A 10 7.23 16.65 -11.14
N ALA A 11 6.24 17.34 -10.60
CA ALA A 11 5.07 17.80 -11.36
C ALA A 11 5.49 18.78 -12.46
N GLU A 12 6.32 19.77 -12.15
CA GLU A 12 6.83 20.74 -13.12
C GLU A 12 7.72 20.10 -14.19
N GLY A 13 8.60 19.18 -13.81
CA GLY A 13 9.40 18.41 -14.76
C GLY A 13 8.52 17.57 -15.68
N THR A 14 7.45 17.00 -15.16
CA THR A 14 6.47 16.24 -15.92
C THR A 14 5.59 17.18 -16.77
N GLU A 15 5.17 18.31 -16.23
CA GLU A 15 4.38 19.32 -16.93
C GLU A 15 5.14 19.96 -18.09
N LYS A 16 6.42 20.27 -17.93
CA LYS A 16 7.28 20.75 -19.02
C LYS A 16 7.44 19.71 -20.14
N LEU A 17 7.54 18.43 -19.81
CA LEU A 17 7.58 17.32 -20.76
C LEU A 17 6.32 17.20 -21.61
N TYR A 18 5.17 17.59 -21.06
CA TYR A 18 3.87 17.47 -21.73
C TYR A 18 3.41 18.79 -22.38
N ARG A 19 3.87 19.94 -21.90
CA ARG A 19 3.47 21.26 -22.43
C ARG A 19 4.12 21.60 -23.77
N THR A 20 5.31 21.09 -24.07
CA THR A 20 6.01 21.42 -25.34
C THR A 20 5.27 20.88 -26.58
N ASP A 21 4.50 19.76 -26.42
CA ASP A 21 3.85 19.10 -27.55
C ASP A 21 2.37 18.81 -27.30
N SER A 22 1.79 19.45 -26.28
CA SER A 22 0.36 19.32 -25.99
C SER A 22 -0.44 20.45 -26.62
N ARG A 23 -1.58 20.12 -27.19
CA ARG A 23 -2.57 21.12 -27.58
C ARG A 23 -3.72 21.09 -26.59
N GLN A 24 -4.25 22.26 -26.32
CA GLN A 24 -5.43 22.42 -25.49
C GLN A 24 -6.59 21.58 -26.06
N CYS A 25 -7.30 20.85 -25.22
CA CYS A 25 -8.43 20.06 -25.65
C CYS A 25 -9.54 20.98 -26.19
N PRO A 26 -10.01 20.80 -27.43
CA PRO A 26 -11.02 21.68 -28.03
C PRO A 26 -12.37 21.60 -27.30
N ASP A 27 -12.72 20.43 -26.78
CA ASP A 27 -14.04 20.20 -26.18
C ASP A 27 -14.19 20.81 -24.78
N CYS A 28 -13.11 20.94 -24.04
CA CYS A 28 -13.16 21.51 -22.69
C CYS A 28 -12.29 22.77 -22.56
N SER A 29 -11.68 23.25 -23.62
CA SER A 29 -10.83 24.44 -23.64
C SER A 29 -9.78 24.44 -22.52
N GLY A 30 -9.20 23.29 -22.22
CA GLY A 30 -8.17 23.14 -21.18
C GLY A 30 -8.68 22.85 -19.77
N TYR A 31 -9.98 22.94 -19.53
CA TYR A 31 -10.55 22.77 -18.17
C TYR A 31 -10.67 21.32 -17.69
N GLY A 32 -10.56 20.35 -18.59
CA GLY A 32 -10.73 18.92 -18.26
C GLY A 32 -12.17 18.51 -17.93
N LYS A 33 -13.09 19.46 -17.88
CA LYS A 33 -14.51 19.25 -17.55
C LYS A 33 -15.40 19.91 -18.58
N VAL A 34 -16.56 19.31 -18.84
CA VAL A 34 -17.57 19.83 -19.75
C VAL A 34 -18.95 19.78 -19.11
N ARG A 35 -19.79 20.76 -19.42
CA ARG A 35 -21.22 20.71 -19.09
C ARG A 35 -21.98 20.09 -20.26
N LYS A 36 -22.51 18.90 -20.01
CA LYS A 36 -23.41 18.26 -20.98
C LYS A 36 -24.75 19.02 -21.03
N THR A 37 -25.35 19.06 -22.19
CA THR A 37 -26.69 19.63 -22.38
C THR A 37 -27.73 18.53 -22.36
N LYS A 38 -28.90 18.82 -21.83
CA LYS A 38 -30.08 17.96 -21.89
C LYS A 38 -30.68 17.98 -23.32
N LYS A 39 -31.60 17.10 -23.59
CA LYS A 39 -32.31 17.04 -24.88
C LYS A 39 -33.09 18.33 -25.24
N ASP A 40 -33.42 19.11 -24.22
CA ASP A 40 -34.10 20.42 -24.34
C ASP A 40 -33.15 21.61 -24.57
N GLY A 41 -31.82 21.34 -24.69
CA GLY A 41 -30.80 22.36 -24.88
C GLY A 41 -30.28 23.00 -23.56
N THR A 42 -30.87 22.70 -22.41
CA THR A 42 -30.44 23.27 -21.13
C THR A 42 -29.20 22.54 -20.59
N PRO A 43 -28.20 23.26 -20.03
CA PRO A 43 -27.03 22.60 -19.47
C PRO A 43 -27.36 21.89 -18.13
N PHE A 44 -26.71 20.76 -17.86
CA PHE A 44 -26.77 20.13 -16.54
C PHE A 44 -26.13 21.02 -15.49
N SER A 45 -26.63 20.98 -14.27
CA SER A 45 -26.08 21.73 -13.13
C SER A 45 -24.67 21.24 -12.72
N LYS A 46 -24.35 19.96 -12.96
CA LYS A 46 -23.03 19.36 -12.64
C LYS A 46 -22.18 19.26 -13.90
N GLU A 47 -20.90 19.60 -13.72
CA GLU A 47 -19.87 19.34 -14.72
C GLU A 47 -19.48 17.85 -14.72
N SER A 48 -19.26 17.31 -15.91
CA SER A 48 -18.75 15.97 -16.12
C SER A 48 -17.32 16.02 -16.63
N ARG A 49 -16.56 14.99 -16.37
CA ARG A 49 -15.21 14.82 -16.92
C ARG A 49 -15.26 14.84 -18.44
N CYS A 50 -14.36 15.60 -19.08
CA CYS A 50 -14.28 15.66 -20.54
C CYS A 50 -13.83 14.30 -21.10
N GLY A 51 -14.64 13.69 -21.94
CA GLY A 51 -14.35 12.37 -22.53
C GLY A 51 -13.21 12.40 -23.53
N THR A 52 -12.99 13.52 -24.22
CA THR A 52 -11.97 13.66 -25.26
C THR A 52 -10.55 13.71 -24.73
N CYS A 53 -10.33 14.38 -23.61
CA CYS A 53 -9.02 14.45 -22.95
C CYS A 53 -8.98 13.63 -21.65
N ASP A 54 -10.03 12.91 -21.34
CA ASP A 54 -10.22 12.14 -20.11
C ASP A 54 -9.91 12.96 -18.84
N GLY A 55 -10.33 14.21 -18.84
CA GLY A 55 -10.15 15.13 -17.72
C GLY A 55 -8.79 15.81 -17.65
N ALA A 56 -7.88 15.54 -18.56
CA ALA A 56 -6.53 16.11 -18.55
C ALA A 56 -6.47 17.58 -19.00
N GLY A 57 -7.49 18.04 -19.73
CA GLY A 57 -7.51 19.39 -20.31
C GLY A 57 -6.72 19.54 -21.62
N TYR A 58 -5.81 18.63 -21.89
CA TYR A 58 -4.88 18.68 -23.03
C TYR A 58 -4.84 17.36 -23.79
N LEU A 59 -4.61 17.42 -25.10
CA LEU A 59 -4.38 16.28 -25.97
C LEU A 59 -2.90 16.17 -26.29
N PHE A 60 -2.34 14.99 -26.19
CA PHE A 60 -0.92 14.73 -26.37
C PHE A 60 -0.66 14.01 -27.69
N LYS A 61 0.37 14.41 -28.43
CA LYS A 61 0.83 13.68 -29.61
C LYS A 61 1.62 12.45 -29.19
N ALA A 62 1.31 11.31 -29.78
CA ALA A 62 1.92 10.03 -29.43
C ALA A 62 3.36 9.83 -29.94
N THR A 63 3.91 10.74 -30.74
CA THR A 63 5.10 10.51 -31.58
C THR A 63 6.35 11.29 -31.21
N ASP A 64 6.34 12.12 -30.17
CA ASP A 64 7.45 13.04 -29.97
C ASP A 64 8.57 12.52 -29.06
N LYS A 65 9.82 12.81 -29.45
CA LYS A 65 11.02 12.54 -28.66
C LYS A 65 10.93 13.29 -27.34
N ARG A 66 10.91 12.54 -26.24
CA ARG A 66 10.73 13.09 -24.91
C ARG A 66 12.06 13.38 -24.26
N ALA A 67 12.21 14.60 -23.70
CA ALA A 67 13.32 14.95 -22.83
C ALA A 67 13.07 14.47 -21.40
N GLY A 68 14.13 14.31 -20.62
CA GLY A 68 14.06 13.90 -19.22
C GLY A 68 14.01 12.38 -19.04
N PHE A 69 13.32 11.92 -17.97
CA PHE A 69 13.28 10.49 -17.60
C PHE A 69 12.32 9.65 -18.45
N CYS A 70 11.66 10.24 -19.42
CA CYS A 70 10.73 9.55 -20.35
C CYS A 70 9.63 8.76 -19.64
N PHE A 71 9.16 9.20 -18.49
CA PHE A 71 8.03 8.58 -17.82
C PHE A 71 6.73 8.96 -18.50
N VAL A 72 6.04 7.96 -19.00
CA VAL A 72 4.67 8.08 -19.46
C VAL A 72 3.80 7.42 -18.42
N PRO A 73 2.83 8.11 -17.84
CA PRO A 73 1.84 7.45 -17.02
C PRO A 73 1.14 6.38 -17.83
N PRO A 74 1.04 5.16 -17.32
CA PRO A 74 0.40 4.06 -18.05
C PRO A 74 -1.11 4.27 -18.24
N SER A 75 -1.70 5.23 -17.55
CA SER A 75 -3.14 5.53 -17.62
C SER A 75 -3.43 6.98 -17.25
N PRO A 76 -4.44 7.62 -17.87
CA PRO A 76 -4.97 8.92 -17.43
C PRO A 76 -5.43 8.96 -15.98
N LYS A 77 -5.74 7.80 -15.38
CA LYS A 77 -6.10 7.68 -13.95
C LYS A 77 -4.98 8.14 -13.00
N TRP A 78 -3.76 8.27 -13.50
CA TRP A 78 -2.62 8.78 -12.73
C TRP A 78 -2.56 10.31 -12.69
N ALA A 79 -3.35 10.98 -13.49
CA ALA A 79 -3.45 12.45 -13.46
C ALA A 79 -4.00 12.92 -12.11
N SER A 80 -3.38 13.95 -11.57
CA SER A 80 -3.83 14.67 -10.37
C SER A 80 -3.89 16.16 -10.68
N ALA A 81 -4.47 16.96 -9.78
CA ALA A 81 -4.54 18.41 -9.94
C ALA A 81 -3.16 19.08 -10.12
N ASN A 82 -2.10 18.45 -9.58
CA ASN A 82 -0.73 18.93 -9.60
C ASN A 82 0.20 18.03 -10.46
N GLY A 83 -0.29 17.49 -11.57
CA GLY A 83 0.47 16.57 -12.44
C GLY A 83 0.08 15.12 -12.24
N PHE A 84 1.02 14.27 -11.79
CA PHE A 84 0.77 12.85 -11.56
C PHE A 84 0.78 12.48 -10.09
N THR A 85 -0.02 11.46 -9.73
CA THR A 85 0.02 10.91 -8.38
C THR A 85 1.37 10.23 -8.12
N THR A 86 2.05 10.67 -7.08
CA THR A 86 3.34 10.13 -6.63
C THR A 86 3.17 9.21 -5.42
N ASN A 87 2.06 8.48 -5.36
CA ASN A 87 1.85 7.51 -4.30
C ASN A 87 2.84 6.35 -4.40
N LYS A 88 3.00 5.63 -3.29
CA LYS A 88 3.97 4.53 -3.17
C LYS A 88 3.83 3.49 -4.30
N VAL A 89 2.61 3.13 -4.65
CA VAL A 89 2.32 2.10 -5.68
C VAL A 89 2.75 2.59 -7.06
N ASN A 90 2.37 3.83 -7.41
CA ASN A 90 2.73 4.40 -8.71
C ASN A 90 4.24 4.57 -8.87
N LEU A 91 4.94 5.02 -7.82
CA LEU A 91 6.40 5.11 -7.85
C LEU A 91 7.06 3.74 -8.01
N GLN A 92 6.52 2.68 -7.39
CA GLN A 92 7.02 1.32 -7.56
C GLN A 92 6.85 0.83 -9.00
N VAL A 93 5.70 1.08 -9.62
CA VAL A 93 5.45 0.72 -11.02
C VAL A 93 6.39 1.47 -11.97
N LEU A 94 6.61 2.76 -11.74
CA LEU A 94 7.56 3.55 -12.53
C LEU A 94 8.99 3.04 -12.38
N GLU A 95 9.42 2.72 -11.17
CA GLU A 95 10.74 2.16 -10.89
C GLU A 95 10.95 0.82 -11.58
N SER A 96 9.97 -0.08 -11.51
CA SER A 96 9.98 -1.36 -12.21
C SER A 96 10.01 -1.17 -13.73
N THR A 97 9.26 -0.21 -14.26
CA THR A 97 9.27 0.15 -15.67
C THR A 97 10.63 0.69 -16.12
N ALA A 98 11.24 1.56 -15.31
CA ALA A 98 12.58 2.09 -15.58
C ALA A 98 13.64 0.98 -15.57
N LYS A 99 13.54 0.04 -14.63
CA LYS A 99 14.40 -1.14 -14.54
C LYS A 99 14.27 -2.01 -15.80
N ASN A 100 13.05 -2.35 -16.19
CA ASN A 100 12.78 -3.18 -17.38
C ASN A 100 13.27 -2.52 -18.67
N LYS A 101 13.19 -1.20 -18.77
CA LYS A 101 13.70 -0.41 -19.90
C LYS A 101 15.20 -0.08 -19.81
N LYS A 102 15.89 -0.58 -18.78
CA LYS A 102 17.33 -0.32 -18.53
C LYS A 102 17.68 1.18 -18.40
N LEU A 103 16.73 1.98 -17.88
CA LEU A 103 16.90 3.42 -17.67
C LEU A 103 17.54 3.67 -16.29
N VAL A 104 18.84 3.44 -16.18
CA VAL A 104 19.58 3.43 -14.88
C VAL A 104 19.39 4.72 -14.10
N LYS A 105 19.58 5.89 -14.72
CA LYS A 105 19.42 7.21 -14.06
C LYS A 105 18.00 7.42 -13.53
N ALA A 106 17.00 7.00 -14.30
CA ALA A 106 15.60 7.11 -13.91
C ALA A 106 15.27 6.19 -12.74
N GLN A 107 15.78 4.97 -12.75
CA GLN A 107 15.62 4.01 -11.65
C GLN A 107 16.25 4.54 -10.35
N GLU A 108 17.49 5.05 -10.43
CA GLU A 108 18.20 5.63 -9.29
C GLU A 108 17.43 6.83 -8.72
N PHE A 109 16.96 7.72 -9.58
CA PHE A 109 16.14 8.87 -9.17
C PHE A 109 14.89 8.45 -8.43
N LEU A 110 14.09 7.52 -8.99
CA LEU A 110 12.85 7.04 -8.38
C LEU A 110 13.10 6.33 -7.05
N SER A 111 14.19 5.56 -6.94
CA SER A 111 14.60 4.94 -5.69
C SER A 111 14.89 5.98 -4.61
N LYS A 112 15.62 7.05 -4.95
CA LYS A 112 15.88 8.18 -4.03
C LYS A 112 14.60 8.90 -3.62
N VAL A 113 13.68 9.13 -4.56
CA VAL A 113 12.37 9.74 -4.29
C VAL A 113 11.57 8.91 -3.28
N ARG A 114 11.49 7.61 -3.49
CA ARG A 114 10.79 6.71 -2.56
C ARG A 114 11.42 6.71 -1.18
N ARG A 115 12.76 6.71 -1.12
CA ARG A 115 13.49 6.78 0.14
C ARG A 115 13.22 8.09 0.87
N LEU A 116 13.25 9.23 0.16
CA LEU A 116 12.92 10.54 0.71
C LEU A 116 11.48 10.57 1.28
N SER A 117 10.50 10.09 0.52
CA SER A 117 9.11 10.01 0.99
C SER A 117 8.95 9.11 2.23
N ALA A 118 9.72 8.03 2.32
CA ALA A 118 9.74 7.21 3.50
C ALA A 118 10.33 7.95 4.71
N VAL A 119 11.48 8.60 4.55
CA VAL A 119 12.11 9.40 5.61
C VAL A 119 11.19 10.51 6.09
N ASP A 120 10.57 11.24 5.18
CA ASP A 120 9.63 12.32 5.49
C ASP A 120 8.43 11.82 6.32
N THR A 121 7.87 10.67 5.93
CA THR A 121 6.80 10.02 6.71
C THR A 121 7.28 9.62 8.11
N TYR A 122 8.51 9.12 8.23
CA TYR A 122 9.05 8.74 9.53
C TYR A 122 9.28 9.95 10.43
N LEU A 123 9.84 11.02 9.90
CA LEU A 123 10.07 12.26 10.65
C LEU A 123 8.75 12.86 11.13
N SER A 124 7.81 13.05 10.22
CA SER A 124 6.54 13.70 10.54
C SER A 124 5.63 12.84 11.43
N SER A 125 5.52 11.54 11.17
CA SER A 125 4.58 10.69 11.91
C SER A 125 5.17 10.12 13.20
N PHE A 126 6.45 9.77 13.22
CA PHE A 126 7.03 9.04 14.34
C PHE A 126 7.99 9.87 15.20
N VAL A 127 8.69 10.85 14.64
CA VAL A 127 9.54 11.73 15.44
C VAL A 127 8.71 12.91 15.96
N GLU A 128 8.21 13.74 15.07
CA GLU A 128 7.42 14.92 15.44
C GLU A 128 6.06 14.53 16.03
N GLY A 129 5.34 13.62 15.37
CA GLY A 129 4.02 13.17 15.81
C GLY A 129 4.03 12.52 17.19
N ILE A 130 5.04 11.73 17.54
CA ILE A 130 5.17 11.14 18.87
C ILE A 130 5.53 12.22 19.90
N SER A 131 6.50 13.08 19.57
CA SER A 131 6.94 14.15 20.47
C SER A 131 5.81 15.08 20.88
N THR A 132 4.88 15.40 19.99
CA THR A 132 3.70 16.25 20.30
C THR A 132 2.72 15.60 21.25
N HIS A 133 2.72 14.27 21.38
CA HIS A 133 1.84 13.52 22.28
C HIS A 133 2.52 13.11 23.59
N MET A 134 3.80 13.37 23.73
CA MET A 134 4.53 13.10 24.98
C MET A 134 4.06 14.03 26.08
N LYS A 135 3.76 13.48 27.24
CA LYS A 135 3.32 14.23 28.40
C LYS A 135 4.50 14.80 29.20
N PRO A 136 4.26 15.77 30.11
CA PRO A 136 5.32 16.32 30.96
C PRO A 136 6.06 15.29 31.84
N ASP A 137 5.42 14.13 32.10
CA ASP A 137 6.02 12.98 32.79
C ASP A 137 6.90 12.09 31.88
N GLU A 138 7.21 12.57 30.65
CA GLU A 138 7.92 11.84 29.60
C GLU A 138 7.23 10.53 29.16
N MET A 139 5.96 10.37 29.50
CA MET A 139 5.18 9.20 29.16
C MET A 139 4.32 9.42 27.91
N LEU A 140 4.12 8.34 27.17
CA LEU A 140 3.27 8.29 26.02
C LEU A 140 1.99 7.49 26.36
N HIS A 141 0.84 8.16 26.34
CA HIS A 141 -0.45 7.56 26.64
C HIS A 141 -1.24 7.34 25.35
N VAL A 142 -1.36 6.09 24.93
CA VAL A 142 -2.09 5.71 23.70
C VAL A 142 -3.58 5.59 24.03
N ARG A 143 -4.40 6.20 23.19
CA ARG A 143 -5.86 6.05 23.29
C ARG A 143 -6.32 4.92 22.36
N LEU A 144 -6.93 3.88 22.92
CA LEU A 144 -7.49 2.76 22.16
C LEU A 144 -9.00 2.94 22.01
N LEU A 145 -9.48 2.93 20.78
CA LEU A 145 -10.87 3.13 20.41
C LEU A 145 -11.48 1.80 19.96
N GLN A 146 -12.48 1.31 20.67
CA GLN A 146 -13.14 0.02 20.43
C GLN A 146 -14.18 0.06 19.31
N HIS A 147 -14.75 1.23 19.03
CA HIS A 147 -15.89 1.43 18.14
C HIS A 147 -15.54 1.87 16.73
N ARG A 148 -14.25 2.01 16.41
CA ARG A 148 -13.80 2.61 15.14
C ARG A 148 -13.69 1.62 13.96
N THR A 149 -13.63 0.34 14.25
CA THR A 149 -13.45 -0.69 13.22
C THR A 149 -14.70 -1.56 13.10
N SER A 150 -15.11 -1.87 11.87
CA SER A 150 -16.21 -2.80 11.60
C SER A 150 -15.90 -4.25 12.02
N THR A 151 -14.61 -4.58 12.16
CA THR A 151 -14.14 -5.91 12.51
C THR A 151 -14.00 -6.15 14.01
N GLY A 152 -14.33 -5.17 14.87
CA GLY A 152 -14.13 -5.25 16.32
C GLY A 152 -12.67 -5.12 16.78
N ARG A 153 -11.72 -4.85 15.87
CA ARG A 153 -10.32 -4.57 16.26
C ARG A 153 -10.22 -3.22 16.96
N LEU A 154 -9.29 -3.08 17.90
CA LEU A 154 -8.95 -1.79 18.48
C LEU A 154 -8.29 -0.89 17.43
N SER A 155 -8.60 0.40 17.48
CA SER A 155 -7.92 1.42 16.68
C SER A 155 -7.16 2.36 17.62
N GLY A 156 -5.87 2.57 17.37
CA GLY A 156 -5.06 3.51 18.14
C GLY A 156 -5.20 4.94 17.65
N ALA A 157 -5.22 5.89 18.58
CA ALA A 157 -5.22 7.32 18.30
C ALA A 157 -4.37 8.08 19.32
N ASP A 158 -3.88 9.22 18.94
CA ASP A 158 -3.27 10.26 19.77
C ASP A 158 -2.14 9.77 20.72
N PRO A 159 -1.07 9.13 20.24
CA PRO A 159 -0.71 8.77 18.87
C PRO A 159 -1.16 7.37 18.48
N ASN A 160 -1.24 7.09 17.15
CA ASN A 160 -1.54 5.74 16.69
C ASN A 160 -0.27 4.84 16.73
N MET A 161 -0.08 4.14 17.83
CA MET A 161 1.06 3.23 18.03
C MET A 161 0.92 1.88 17.29
N GLN A 162 -0.27 1.55 16.77
CA GLN A 162 -0.48 0.31 16.03
C GLN A 162 0.18 0.34 14.64
N ASN A 163 0.44 1.54 14.10
CA ASN A 163 1.09 1.72 12.82
C ASN A 163 2.62 1.83 12.90
N MET A 164 3.21 1.44 14.03
CA MET A 164 4.66 1.47 14.20
C MET A 164 5.36 0.63 13.13
N PRO A 165 6.37 1.18 12.45
CA PRO A 165 7.08 0.46 11.41
C PRO A 165 7.77 -0.77 11.97
N ARG A 166 7.66 -1.89 11.26
CA ARG A 166 8.44 -3.09 11.58
C ARG A 166 9.91 -2.79 11.27
N GLY A 167 10.76 -2.99 12.28
CA GLY A 167 12.16 -2.56 12.28
C GLY A 167 12.99 -3.12 11.12
N GLY A 168 14.01 -2.41 10.78
CA GLY A 168 14.95 -2.67 9.71
C GLY A 168 15.62 -1.36 9.31
N THR A 169 14.92 -0.53 8.53
CA THR A 169 15.49 0.73 8.02
C THR A 169 15.51 1.83 9.09
N PHE A 170 14.45 1.91 9.91
CA PHE A 170 14.32 2.91 10.98
C PHE A 170 13.84 2.24 12.27
N PRO A 171 14.70 2.10 13.28
CA PRO A 171 14.39 1.35 14.50
C PRO A 171 13.57 2.18 15.49
N VAL A 172 12.44 2.77 15.07
CA VAL A 172 11.60 3.64 15.91
C VAL A 172 11.17 2.96 17.21
N LYS A 173 10.87 1.67 17.18
CA LYS A 173 10.49 0.92 18.39
C LYS A 173 11.55 0.94 19.50
N LYS A 174 12.84 1.13 19.16
CA LYS A 174 13.92 1.17 20.15
C LYS A 174 13.95 2.43 21.01
N VAL A 175 13.23 3.47 20.62
CA VAL A 175 13.12 4.72 21.41
C VAL A 175 12.23 4.52 22.64
N PHE A 176 11.35 3.52 22.60
CA PHE A 176 10.45 3.26 23.72
C PHE A 176 11.14 2.40 24.74
N ILE A 177 11.18 2.90 25.96
CA ILE A 177 11.76 2.20 27.11
C ILE A 177 10.68 2.03 28.18
N SER A 178 10.86 1.07 29.07
CA SER A 178 9.98 0.90 30.23
C SER A 178 10.13 2.07 31.19
N ARG A 179 9.04 2.55 31.78
CA ARG A 179 9.07 3.54 32.87
C ARG A 179 9.91 3.08 34.05
N TRP A 180 10.00 1.78 34.24
CA TRP A 180 10.77 1.16 35.33
C TRP A 180 12.26 0.99 35.00
N ASN A 181 12.69 1.45 33.82
CA ASN A 181 14.09 1.45 33.42
C ASN A 181 14.77 2.76 33.84
N SER A 182 14.83 3.03 35.12
CA SER A 182 15.51 4.22 35.65
C SER A 182 16.52 3.85 36.71
N SER A 183 17.58 4.61 36.78
CA SER A 183 18.59 4.53 37.84
C SER A 183 18.02 4.81 39.24
N ALA A 184 16.91 5.60 39.31
CA ALA A 184 16.25 5.92 40.58
C ALA A 184 15.62 4.69 41.26
N PHE A 185 15.25 3.66 40.51
CA PHE A 185 14.66 2.43 41.06
C PHE A 185 15.62 1.27 41.15
N GLY A 186 16.86 1.42 40.71
CA GLY A 186 17.87 0.33 40.72
C GLY A 186 17.47 -0.91 39.93
N MET A 187 16.41 -0.82 39.12
CA MET A 187 15.83 -1.93 38.38
C MET A 187 15.89 -1.69 36.87
N LYS A 188 16.18 -2.77 36.15
CA LYS A 188 16.01 -2.80 34.67
C LYS A 188 14.60 -3.21 34.33
N GLY A 189 13.78 -2.23 33.94
CA GLY A 189 12.46 -2.50 33.41
C GLY A 189 12.51 -2.93 31.95
N TYR A 190 11.58 -3.81 31.56
CA TYR A 190 11.47 -4.32 30.20
C TYR A 190 10.10 -4.00 29.63
N ILE A 191 10.04 -3.89 28.29
CA ILE A 191 8.78 -3.93 27.53
C ILE A 191 8.68 -5.33 26.97
N LEU A 192 7.59 -6.04 27.30
CA LEU A 192 7.26 -7.33 26.72
C LEU A 192 6.44 -7.12 25.47
N GLU A 193 6.91 -7.64 24.33
CA GLU A 193 6.14 -7.72 23.08
C GLU A 193 5.76 -9.19 22.83
N ALA A 194 4.48 -9.51 22.89
CA ALA A 194 3.96 -10.85 22.63
C ALA A 194 2.89 -10.78 21.55
N ASP A 195 2.94 -11.71 20.60
CA ASP A 195 1.95 -11.83 19.52
C ASP A 195 1.61 -13.30 19.29
N PHE A 196 0.37 -13.56 18.92
CA PHE A 196 -0.05 -14.92 18.58
C PHE A 196 0.50 -15.34 17.22
N ALA A 197 1.12 -16.50 17.18
CA ALA A 197 1.57 -17.06 15.91
C ALA A 197 0.36 -17.49 15.06
N GLN A 198 0.20 -16.87 13.89
CA GLN A 198 -0.81 -17.27 12.88
C GLN A 198 -2.25 -17.32 13.41
N LEU A 199 -2.65 -16.39 14.29
CA LEU A 199 -3.95 -16.41 14.95
C LEU A 199 -5.12 -16.59 13.98
N GLU A 200 -5.10 -15.90 12.85
CA GLU A 200 -6.17 -15.93 11.84
C GLU A 200 -6.32 -17.32 11.23
N PHE A 201 -5.22 -18.00 10.91
CA PHE A 201 -5.24 -19.38 10.40
C PHE A 201 -5.72 -20.38 11.46
N ARG A 202 -5.28 -20.20 12.71
CA ARG A 202 -5.73 -21.02 13.85
C ARG A 202 -7.23 -20.89 14.07
N ALA A 203 -7.73 -19.67 14.06
CA ALA A 203 -9.16 -19.41 14.19
C ALA A 203 -9.96 -20.05 13.02
N ALA A 204 -9.48 -19.88 11.78
CA ALA A 204 -10.11 -20.46 10.62
C ALA A 204 -10.12 -22.01 10.67
N ALA A 205 -9.00 -22.63 11.05
CA ALA A 205 -8.91 -24.08 11.22
C ALA A 205 -9.91 -24.61 12.26
N TYR A 206 -10.00 -23.92 13.41
CA TYR A 206 -10.91 -24.29 14.48
C TYR A 206 -12.38 -24.11 14.07
N LEU A 207 -12.74 -22.97 13.47
CA LEU A 207 -14.12 -22.67 13.08
C LEU A 207 -14.61 -23.57 11.93
N SER A 208 -13.74 -23.90 10.99
CA SER A 208 -14.07 -24.76 9.85
C SER A 208 -14.00 -26.26 10.17
N GLN A 209 -13.37 -26.63 11.30
CA GLN A 209 -13.07 -28.02 11.66
C GLN A 209 -12.28 -28.76 10.56
N ASP A 210 -11.47 -28.03 9.81
CA ASP A 210 -10.62 -28.59 8.75
C ASP A 210 -9.52 -29.45 9.36
N LYS A 211 -9.56 -30.76 9.09
CA LYS A 211 -8.67 -31.74 9.72
C LYS A 211 -7.18 -31.47 9.41
N VAL A 212 -6.88 -31.10 8.17
CA VAL A 212 -5.50 -30.83 7.74
C VAL A 212 -4.97 -29.57 8.41
N ALA A 213 -5.78 -28.51 8.42
CA ALA A 213 -5.38 -27.25 9.06
C ALA A 213 -5.24 -27.42 10.59
N MET A 214 -6.12 -28.17 11.24
CA MET A 214 -6.03 -28.46 12.68
C MET A 214 -4.76 -29.23 13.04
N GLU A 215 -4.40 -30.24 12.27
CA GLU A 215 -3.16 -31.01 12.45
C GLU A 215 -1.93 -30.11 12.27
N GLU A 216 -1.88 -29.31 11.22
CA GLU A 216 -0.77 -28.41 10.95
C GLU A 216 -0.61 -27.30 12.02
N VAL A 217 -1.70 -26.79 12.54
CA VAL A 217 -1.69 -25.85 13.67
C VAL A 217 -1.10 -26.51 14.92
N SER A 218 -1.42 -27.79 15.19
CA SER A 218 -0.91 -28.51 16.35
C SER A 218 0.59 -28.85 16.26
N THR A 219 1.06 -29.14 15.05
CA THR A 219 2.46 -29.49 14.78
C THR A 219 3.39 -28.28 14.59
N GLY A 220 2.85 -27.05 14.58
CA GLY A 220 3.64 -25.85 14.35
C GLY A 220 4.11 -25.67 12.90
N PHE A 221 3.35 -26.20 11.94
CA PHE A 221 3.65 -26.10 10.51
C PHE A 221 3.80 -24.65 10.04
N ASP A 222 4.86 -24.37 9.26
CA ASP A 222 5.10 -23.05 8.72
C ASP A 222 4.35 -22.83 7.40
N VAL A 223 3.12 -22.35 7.51
CA VAL A 223 2.24 -22.06 6.35
C VAL A 223 2.87 -21.03 5.40
N HIS A 224 3.67 -20.08 5.91
CA HIS A 224 4.33 -19.09 5.05
C HIS A 224 5.46 -19.70 4.22
N ALA A 225 6.23 -20.61 4.82
CA ALA A 225 7.26 -21.34 4.09
C ALA A 225 6.63 -22.26 3.02
N TYR A 226 5.51 -22.91 3.36
CA TYR A 226 4.73 -23.71 2.42
C TYR A 226 4.25 -22.85 1.23
N THR A 227 3.66 -21.68 1.50
CA THR A 227 3.21 -20.74 0.46
C THR A 227 4.35 -20.33 -0.46
N ALA A 228 5.50 -19.96 0.12
CA ALA A 228 6.70 -19.59 -0.64
C ALA A 228 7.15 -20.71 -1.57
N ARG A 229 7.14 -21.96 -1.09
CA ARG A 229 7.50 -23.14 -1.89
C ARG A 229 6.56 -23.32 -3.08
N ILE A 230 5.25 -23.33 -2.85
CA ILE A 230 4.27 -23.55 -3.93
C ILE A 230 4.39 -22.49 -5.02
N ILE A 231 4.53 -21.21 -4.65
CA ILE A 231 4.70 -20.13 -5.63
C ILE A 231 6.03 -20.25 -6.37
N SER A 232 7.10 -20.65 -5.66
CA SER A 232 8.42 -20.83 -6.27
C SER A 232 8.45 -22.00 -7.25
N ASP A 233 7.83 -23.12 -6.87
CA ASP A 233 7.71 -24.33 -7.71
C ASP A 233 6.89 -24.08 -8.99
N ALA A 234 5.95 -23.13 -8.91
CA ALA A 234 5.18 -22.63 -10.06
C ALA A 234 5.95 -21.61 -10.94
N GLY A 235 7.25 -21.43 -10.72
CA GLY A 235 8.16 -20.64 -11.55
C GLY A 235 8.38 -19.19 -11.13
N GLN A 236 7.90 -18.76 -9.97
CA GLN A 236 8.14 -17.42 -9.41
C GLN A 236 8.91 -17.52 -8.09
N PRO A 237 10.24 -17.39 -8.08
CA PRO A 237 11.03 -17.42 -6.85
C PRO A 237 10.47 -16.43 -5.82
N THR A 238 10.04 -16.95 -4.68
CA THR A 238 9.33 -16.17 -3.66
C THR A 238 9.91 -16.51 -2.29
N SER A 239 10.33 -15.48 -1.57
CA SER A 239 10.82 -15.63 -0.19
C SER A 239 9.65 -15.83 0.78
N ARG A 240 9.94 -16.42 1.95
CA ARG A 240 8.97 -16.57 3.05
C ARG A 240 8.32 -15.23 3.46
N GLN A 241 9.07 -14.13 3.38
CA GLN A 241 8.57 -12.80 3.75
C GLN A 241 7.58 -12.26 2.70
N GLU A 242 7.86 -12.47 1.42
CA GLU A 242 6.95 -12.09 0.32
C GLU A 242 5.69 -12.94 0.34
N ALA A 243 5.82 -14.23 0.61
CA ALA A 243 4.70 -15.15 0.71
C ALA A 243 3.64 -14.77 1.77
N LYS A 244 4.03 -14.04 2.82
CA LYS A 244 3.08 -13.57 3.85
C LYS A 244 1.90 -12.76 3.28
N ALA A 245 2.10 -12.05 2.18
CA ALA A 245 1.03 -11.29 1.54
C ALA A 245 -0.02 -12.19 0.87
N HIS A 246 0.35 -13.43 0.53
CA HIS A 246 -0.50 -14.39 -0.17
C HIS A 246 -1.09 -15.43 0.77
N THR A 247 -0.37 -15.82 1.82
CA THR A 247 -0.71 -16.96 2.68
C THR A 247 -2.15 -16.93 3.20
N PHE A 248 -2.60 -15.80 3.70
CA PHE A 248 -3.93 -15.67 4.30
C PHE A 248 -4.95 -14.97 3.40
N ALA A 249 -4.57 -14.55 2.21
CA ALA A 249 -5.51 -13.92 1.30
C ALA A 249 -6.72 -14.82 0.93
N PRO A 250 -6.57 -16.14 0.76
CA PRO A 250 -7.72 -17.03 0.53
C PRO A 250 -8.72 -17.07 1.68
N LEU A 251 -8.30 -16.85 2.93
CA LEU A 251 -9.22 -16.77 4.08
C LEU A 251 -10.22 -15.61 3.94
N TYR A 252 -9.82 -14.57 3.19
CA TYR A 252 -10.63 -13.41 2.91
C TYR A 252 -11.26 -13.43 1.50
N GLY A 253 -11.39 -14.62 0.90
CA GLY A 253 -12.06 -14.82 -0.37
C GLY A 253 -11.26 -14.46 -1.61
N ALA A 254 -9.95 -14.26 -1.51
CA ALA A 254 -9.11 -14.04 -2.67
C ALA A 254 -9.01 -15.33 -3.51
N SER A 255 -9.34 -15.23 -4.80
CA SER A 255 -9.37 -16.35 -5.77
C SER A 255 -8.17 -16.40 -6.71
N GLY A 256 -7.17 -15.57 -6.50
CA GLY A 256 -6.03 -15.44 -7.43
C GLY A 256 -6.30 -14.57 -8.66
N PHE A 257 -7.50 -14.05 -8.84
CA PHE A 257 -7.82 -13.16 -9.95
C PHE A 257 -6.95 -11.89 -9.94
N GLY A 258 -6.37 -11.55 -11.09
CA GLY A 258 -5.46 -10.38 -11.20
C GLY A 258 -4.06 -10.62 -10.62
N ARG A 259 -3.71 -11.86 -10.29
CA ARG A 259 -2.39 -12.28 -9.81
C ARG A 259 -1.58 -12.95 -10.92
N THR A 260 -0.30 -13.22 -10.67
CA THR A 260 0.51 -14.03 -11.59
C THR A 260 -0.01 -15.47 -11.62
N LYS A 261 0.36 -16.22 -12.67
CA LYS A 261 -0.03 -17.65 -12.74
C LYS A 261 0.53 -18.45 -11.57
N ALA A 262 1.74 -18.16 -11.14
CA ALA A 262 2.37 -18.82 -9.99
C ALA A 262 1.64 -18.50 -8.67
N GLU A 263 1.27 -17.25 -8.46
CA GLU A 263 0.48 -16.86 -7.30
C GLU A 263 -0.91 -17.49 -7.33
N ALA A 264 -1.59 -17.50 -8.48
CA ALA A 264 -2.90 -18.12 -8.65
C ALA A 264 -2.86 -19.64 -8.35
N SER A 265 -1.80 -20.33 -8.76
CA SER A 265 -1.59 -21.74 -8.43
C SER A 265 -1.59 -22.01 -6.92
N TYR A 266 -1.00 -21.11 -6.12
CA TYR A 266 -1.08 -21.22 -4.66
C TYR A 266 -2.52 -21.13 -4.13
N TYR A 267 -3.36 -20.26 -4.70
CA TYR A 267 -4.75 -20.11 -4.26
C TYR A 267 -5.57 -21.37 -4.55
N GLU A 268 -5.33 -22.01 -5.68
CA GLU A 268 -5.93 -23.30 -6.01
C GLU A 268 -5.47 -24.39 -5.03
N HIS A 269 -4.17 -24.49 -4.77
CA HIS A 269 -3.61 -25.43 -3.80
C HIS A 269 -4.17 -25.20 -2.39
N PHE A 270 -4.33 -23.95 -1.98
CA PHE A 270 -4.94 -23.62 -0.68
C PHE A 270 -6.37 -24.16 -0.58
N THR A 271 -7.17 -23.91 -1.61
CA THR A 271 -8.58 -24.35 -1.65
C THR A 271 -8.71 -25.87 -1.63
N GLN A 272 -7.84 -26.56 -2.35
CA GLN A 272 -7.81 -28.03 -2.37
C GLN A 272 -7.33 -28.62 -1.05
N LYS A 273 -6.26 -28.06 -0.49
CA LYS A 273 -5.64 -28.57 0.75
C LYS A 273 -6.53 -28.33 1.97
N TYR A 274 -7.11 -27.14 2.09
CA TYR A 274 -7.94 -26.72 3.22
C TYR A 274 -9.41 -26.58 2.78
N SER A 275 -9.98 -27.68 2.33
CA SER A 275 -11.34 -27.71 1.76
C SER A 275 -12.41 -27.27 2.76
N GLY A 276 -12.25 -27.57 4.03
CA GLY A 276 -13.14 -27.13 5.10
C GLY A 276 -13.11 -25.60 5.28
N ILE A 277 -11.91 -25.01 5.31
CA ILE A 277 -11.75 -23.55 5.38
C ILE A 277 -12.33 -22.89 4.12
N ALA A 278 -12.06 -23.44 2.94
CA ALA A 278 -12.56 -22.90 1.69
C ALA A 278 -14.11 -22.90 1.64
N ALA A 279 -14.75 -23.95 2.10
CA ALA A 279 -16.20 -24.04 2.18
C ALA A 279 -16.82 -22.97 3.09
N VAL A 280 -16.26 -22.77 4.28
CA VAL A 280 -16.71 -21.73 5.23
C VAL A 280 -16.49 -20.33 4.68
N SER A 281 -15.30 -20.05 4.11
CA SER A 281 -14.99 -18.75 3.50
C SER A 281 -15.94 -18.41 2.36
N TYR A 282 -16.31 -19.40 1.55
CA TYR A 282 -17.24 -19.21 0.43
C TYR A 282 -18.66 -18.86 0.89
N THR A 283 -19.14 -19.47 1.98
CA THR A 283 -20.51 -19.26 2.48
C THR A 283 -20.67 -17.96 3.24
N HIS A 284 -19.66 -17.52 4.00
CA HIS A 284 -19.76 -16.33 4.86
C HIS A 284 -19.30 -15.02 4.19
N LEU A 285 -18.51 -15.07 3.12
CA LEU A 285 -18.07 -13.86 2.41
C LEU A 285 -19.03 -13.42 1.29
N ARG A 286 -20.05 -14.22 0.97
CA ARG A 286 -21.10 -13.89 -0.01
C ARG A 286 -22.44 -13.47 0.61
N ALA A 287 -22.58 -13.57 1.92
CA ALA A 287 -23.71 -13.05 2.68
C ALA A 287 -23.41 -11.62 3.15
#